data_8afb389c3427832532b301fb09041b53
#
_entry.id   8afb389c3427832532b301fb09041b53
#
_cell.length_a   1.000
_cell.length_b   1.000
_cell.length_c   1.000
_cell.angle_alpha   90.00
_cell.angle_beta   90.00
_cell.angle_gamma   90.00
#
_symmetry.space_group_name_H-M   'P 1'
#
loop_
_entity.id
_entity.type
_entity.pdbx_description
1 polymer ?
#
loop_
_entity_poly.entity_id
_entity_poly.type
_entity_poly.pdbx_seq_one_letter_code
_entity_poly.pdbx_strand_id
1 'polypeptide(L)'
;MSIIIGLHIKRTLEKEADVVRFVGNRIFPLFVPQGVERFPFIGYDMTGSSGDATKDGLTDDVASVRVSVIAKTYEEAILLGNLVRYAFEGKTAKYEEFSVTECANVTYNDEYIDEIDAYALNLNLDFRTEDY
;
A
#
# COMPACT_ATOMS: atom_id res chain seq x y z
N MET A 1 4.16 4.18 -15.36
CA MET A 1 3.02 3.26 -15.59
C MET A 1 2.40 2.85 -14.28
N SER A 2 1.16 3.18 -14.12
CA SER A 2 0.48 2.93 -12.87
C SER A 2 0.29 1.45 -12.57
N ILE A 3 0.31 0.61 -13.60
CA ILE A 3 0.05 -0.82 -13.44
C ILE A 3 1.13 -1.53 -12.62
N ILE A 4 2.35 -1.02 -12.58
CA ILE A 4 3.44 -1.64 -11.82
C ILE A 4 3.66 -1.02 -10.46
N ILE A 5 2.74 -0.18 -10.00
CA ILE A 5 2.84 0.47 -8.67
C ILE A 5 2.94 -0.57 -7.53
N GLY A 6 2.42 -1.77 -7.74
CA GLY A 6 2.53 -2.83 -6.75
C GLY A 6 3.97 -3.16 -6.35
N LEU A 7 4.91 -2.98 -7.28
CA LEU A 7 6.33 -3.17 -6.96
C LEU A 7 6.82 -2.12 -5.97
N HIS A 8 6.36 -0.88 -6.11
CA HIS A 8 6.69 0.19 -5.16
C HIS A 8 6.18 -0.13 -3.76
N ILE A 9 4.93 -0.61 -3.67
CA ILE A 9 4.33 -0.98 -2.39
C ILE A 9 5.18 -2.04 -1.70
N LYS A 10 5.45 -3.14 -2.39
CA LYS A 10 6.21 -4.26 -1.83
C LYS A 10 7.63 -3.85 -1.45
N ARG A 11 8.34 -3.19 -2.36
CA ARG A 11 9.74 -2.78 -2.14
C ARG A 11 9.87 -1.81 -0.96
N THR A 12 8.94 -0.87 -0.84
CA THR A 12 8.95 0.10 0.26
C THR A 12 8.71 -0.56 1.60
N LEU A 13 7.68 -1.41 1.70
CA LEU A 13 7.36 -2.07 2.96
C LEU A 13 8.45 -3.04 3.41
N GLU A 14 9.08 -3.74 2.48
CA GLU A 14 10.16 -4.66 2.80
C GLU A 14 11.42 -3.96 3.31
N LYS A 15 11.60 -2.69 2.98
CA LYS A 15 12.76 -1.90 3.43
C LYS A 15 12.51 -1.18 4.75
N GLU A 16 11.27 -1.09 5.20
CA GLU A 16 10.92 -0.41 6.44
C GLU A 16 11.11 -1.36 7.62
N ALA A 17 12.20 -1.18 8.36
CA ALA A 17 12.57 -2.08 9.46
C ALA A 17 11.45 -2.19 10.51
N ASP A 18 10.79 -1.09 10.81
CA ASP A 18 9.73 -1.09 11.82
C ASP A 18 8.51 -1.89 11.36
N VAL A 19 8.18 -1.83 10.06
CA VAL A 19 7.09 -2.63 9.49
C VAL A 19 7.47 -4.11 9.48
N VAL A 20 8.68 -4.43 9.03
CA VAL A 20 9.17 -5.81 8.96
C VAL A 20 9.21 -6.45 10.34
N ARG A 21 9.48 -5.67 11.38
CA ARG A 21 9.47 -6.16 12.75
C ARG A 21 8.11 -6.72 13.15
N PHE A 22 7.01 -6.11 12.66
CA PHE A 22 5.65 -6.57 12.92
C PHE A 22 5.24 -7.74 12.04
N VAL A 23 5.50 -7.65 10.73
CA VAL A 23 4.91 -8.56 9.75
C VAL A 23 5.88 -9.56 9.14
N GLY A 24 7.20 -9.34 9.29
CA GLY A 24 8.18 -10.18 8.61
C GLY A 24 7.97 -10.13 7.10
N ASN A 25 7.75 -11.30 6.50
CA ASN A 25 7.47 -11.39 5.05
C ASN A 25 5.98 -11.55 4.74
N ARG A 26 5.11 -11.30 5.71
CA ARG A 26 3.66 -11.46 5.52
C ARG A 26 3.05 -10.22 4.88
N ILE A 27 3.47 -9.95 3.66
CA ILE A 27 3.00 -8.84 2.82
C ILE A 27 2.52 -9.47 1.52
N PHE A 28 1.21 -9.45 1.28
CA PHE A 28 0.57 -10.23 0.21
C PHE A 28 -0.11 -9.33 -0.81
N PRO A 29 0.12 -9.56 -2.12
CA PRO A 29 -0.62 -8.86 -3.16
C PRO A 29 -2.03 -9.42 -3.32
N LEU A 30 -2.96 -8.56 -3.71
CA LEU A 30 -4.35 -8.85 -4.08
C LEU A 30 -5.19 -9.36 -2.92
N PHE A 31 -4.93 -10.54 -2.43
CA PHE A 31 -5.70 -11.12 -1.33
C PHE A 31 -4.77 -11.99 -0.49
N VAL A 32 -5.18 -12.17 0.74
CA VAL A 32 -4.43 -12.98 1.69
C VAL A 32 -4.67 -14.45 1.37
N PRO A 33 -3.61 -15.28 1.25
CA PRO A 33 -3.79 -16.71 1.07
C PRO A 33 -4.64 -17.31 2.18
N GLN A 34 -5.53 -18.22 1.83
CA GLN A 34 -6.34 -18.93 2.82
C GLN A 34 -5.41 -19.69 3.76
N GLY A 35 -5.76 -19.69 5.04
CA GLY A 35 -4.97 -20.40 6.04
C GLY A 35 -3.84 -19.58 6.65
N VAL A 36 -3.76 -18.26 6.37
CA VAL A 36 -2.82 -17.42 7.10
C VAL A 36 -3.30 -17.32 8.53
N GLU A 37 -2.55 -17.91 9.44
CA GLU A 37 -2.88 -17.94 10.86
C GLU A 37 -2.02 -16.99 11.68
N ARG A 38 -1.02 -16.37 11.03
CA ARG A 38 -0.10 -15.46 11.71
C ARG A 38 -0.50 -14.01 11.50
N PHE A 39 -0.61 -13.29 12.59
CA PHE A 39 -0.92 -11.88 12.62
C PHE A 39 0.25 -11.12 13.25
N PRO A 40 0.45 -9.87 12.93
CA PRO A 40 -0.26 -9.12 11.87
C PRO A 40 0.25 -9.46 10.49
N PHE A 41 -0.51 -9.05 9.47
CA PHE A 41 -0.09 -9.15 8.08
C PHE A 41 -0.63 -7.96 7.29
N ILE A 42 -0.09 -7.77 6.10
CA ILE A 42 -0.47 -6.67 5.21
C ILE A 42 -0.90 -7.24 3.87
N GLY A 43 -2.05 -6.78 3.37
CA GLY A 43 -2.48 -7.06 2.01
C GLY A 43 -2.52 -5.76 1.22
N TYR A 44 -2.31 -5.81 -0.09
CA TYR A 44 -2.43 -4.63 -0.94
C TYR A 44 -3.00 -5.01 -2.29
N ASP A 45 -3.78 -4.09 -2.86
CA ASP A 45 -4.37 -4.26 -4.19
C ASP A 45 -4.57 -2.89 -4.84
N MET A 46 -4.61 -2.89 -6.16
CA MET A 46 -4.94 -1.70 -6.91
C MET A 46 -6.45 -1.52 -6.95
N THR A 47 -6.92 -0.34 -6.63
CA THR A 47 -8.35 -0.03 -6.64
C THR A 47 -8.78 0.75 -7.86
N GLY A 48 -7.83 1.32 -8.59
CA GLY A 48 -8.13 2.05 -9.81
C GLY A 48 -6.92 2.80 -10.34
N SER A 49 -7.10 3.38 -11.50
CA SER A 49 -6.08 4.25 -12.08
C SER A 49 -6.77 5.31 -12.93
N SER A 50 -6.13 6.46 -13.05
CA SER A 50 -6.55 7.50 -13.98
C SER A 50 -5.30 8.06 -14.64
N GLY A 51 -5.41 8.36 -15.92
CA GLY A 51 -4.32 8.94 -16.66
C GLY A 51 -4.82 10.11 -17.49
N ASP A 52 -4.09 11.21 -17.43
CA ASP A 52 -4.35 12.37 -18.26
C ASP A 52 -3.37 12.40 -19.42
N ALA A 53 -3.90 12.20 -20.64
CA ALA A 53 -3.11 12.41 -21.83
C ALA A 53 -2.95 13.91 -22.05
N THR A 54 -1.75 14.42 -21.93
CA THR A 54 -1.48 15.82 -22.22
C THR A 54 -1.31 16.00 -23.72
N LYS A 55 -1.43 17.26 -24.18
CA LYS A 55 -1.27 17.59 -25.60
C LYS A 55 0.12 17.24 -26.15
N ASP A 56 1.09 17.10 -25.28
CA ASP A 56 2.47 16.78 -25.65
C ASP A 56 2.76 15.28 -25.67
N GLY A 57 1.71 14.46 -25.48
CA GLY A 57 1.86 13.02 -25.44
C GLY A 57 2.41 12.46 -24.13
N LEU A 58 2.65 13.32 -23.16
CA LEU A 58 3.05 12.90 -21.82
C LEU A 58 1.81 12.41 -21.05
N THR A 59 1.94 11.29 -20.38
CA THR A 59 0.88 10.78 -19.53
C THR A 59 1.30 10.93 -18.08
N ASP A 60 0.43 11.55 -17.32
CA ASP A 60 0.56 11.67 -15.87
C ASP A 60 -0.44 10.70 -15.25
N ASP A 61 0.05 9.52 -14.89
CA ASP A 61 -0.80 8.46 -14.37
C ASP A 61 -0.95 8.57 -12.85
N VAL A 62 -2.16 8.39 -12.38
CA VAL A 62 -2.45 8.26 -10.95
C VAL A 62 -2.90 6.84 -10.70
N ALA A 63 -2.19 6.16 -9.82
CA ALA A 63 -2.54 4.81 -9.39
C ALA A 63 -3.11 4.86 -7.98
N SER A 64 -4.30 4.29 -7.80
CA SER A 64 -4.93 4.18 -6.48
C SER A 64 -4.71 2.78 -5.94
N VAL A 65 -4.18 2.70 -4.74
CA VAL A 65 -3.82 1.43 -4.09
C VAL A 65 -4.45 1.41 -2.71
N ARG A 66 -4.98 0.26 -2.34
CA ARG A 66 -5.43 0.02 -0.96
C ARG A 66 -4.40 -0.87 -0.27
N VAL A 67 -3.93 -0.43 0.89
CA VAL A 67 -3.05 -1.22 1.75
C VAL A 67 -3.82 -1.51 3.03
N SER A 68 -4.06 -2.78 3.32
CA SER A 68 -4.81 -3.21 4.49
C SER A 68 -3.89 -3.87 5.50
N VAL A 69 -3.89 -3.34 6.71
CA VAL A 69 -3.14 -3.89 7.84
C VAL A 69 -4.12 -4.66 8.70
N ILE A 70 -3.83 -5.93 8.94
CA ILE A 70 -4.74 -6.81 9.69
C ILE A 70 -4.03 -7.36 10.91
N ALA A 71 -4.61 -7.15 12.09
CA ALA A 71 -3.99 -7.52 13.35
C ALA A 71 -5.04 -8.07 14.32
N LYS A 72 -4.59 -8.82 15.31
CA LYS A 72 -5.49 -9.40 16.33
C LYS A 72 -5.99 -8.39 17.34
N THR A 73 -5.30 -7.29 17.52
CA THR A 73 -5.76 -6.22 18.42
C THR A 73 -5.90 -4.93 17.64
N TYR A 74 -6.85 -4.11 18.07
CA TYR A 74 -7.07 -2.81 17.45
C TYR A 74 -5.84 -1.91 17.55
N GLU A 75 -5.22 -1.90 18.73
CA GLU A 75 -4.03 -1.08 18.96
C GLU A 75 -2.90 -1.43 17.99
N GLU A 76 -2.64 -2.72 17.78
CA GLU A 76 -1.60 -3.16 16.86
C GLU A 76 -1.93 -2.76 15.42
N ALA A 77 -3.19 -2.89 15.00
CA ALA A 77 -3.62 -2.46 13.68
C ALA A 77 -3.36 -0.97 13.46
N ILE A 78 -3.69 -0.14 14.45
CA ILE A 78 -3.49 1.31 14.35
C ILE A 78 -2.00 1.67 14.33
N LEU A 79 -1.21 1.08 15.20
CA LEU A 79 0.22 1.37 15.26
C LEU A 79 0.93 0.97 13.98
N LEU A 80 0.65 -0.23 13.49
CA LEU A 80 1.25 -0.70 12.24
C LEU A 80 0.75 0.12 11.06
N GLY A 81 -0.54 0.44 11.02
CA GLY A 81 -1.11 1.30 9.98
C GLY A 81 -0.44 2.66 9.92
N ASN A 82 -0.14 3.24 11.07
CA ASN A 82 0.56 4.51 11.15
C ASN A 82 1.98 4.42 10.56
N LEU A 83 2.69 3.33 10.86
CA LEU A 83 4.02 3.08 10.27
C LEU A 83 3.94 2.95 8.75
N VAL A 84 2.94 2.25 8.23
CA VAL A 84 2.73 2.10 6.79
C VAL A 84 2.45 3.46 6.15
N ARG A 85 1.60 4.27 6.78
CA ARG A 85 1.30 5.62 6.29
C ARG A 85 2.56 6.45 6.15
N TYR A 86 3.41 6.46 7.16
CA TYR A 86 4.65 7.22 7.13
C TYR A 86 5.65 6.70 6.09
N ALA A 87 5.57 5.42 5.74
CA ALA A 87 6.44 4.86 4.72
C ALA A 87 6.12 5.41 3.32
N PHE A 88 4.88 5.83 3.08
CA PHE A 88 4.43 6.26 1.76
C PHE A 88 4.12 7.76 1.67
N GLU A 89 3.47 8.33 2.68
CA GLU A 89 2.96 9.70 2.60
C GLU A 89 4.10 10.70 2.40
N GLY A 90 3.99 11.48 1.35
CA GLY A 90 4.98 12.51 1.05
C GLY A 90 6.31 11.98 0.50
N LYS A 91 6.39 10.69 0.21
CA LYS A 91 7.62 10.07 -0.28
C LYS A 91 7.61 9.93 -1.80
N THR A 92 8.80 10.00 -2.36
CA THR A 92 9.03 9.74 -3.78
C THR A 92 9.96 8.55 -3.92
N ALA A 93 9.98 7.97 -5.13
CA ALA A 93 10.87 6.85 -5.41
C ALA A 93 11.24 6.85 -6.88
N LYS A 94 12.41 6.31 -7.18
CA LYS A 94 12.88 6.20 -8.54
C LYS A 94 13.36 4.78 -8.76
N TYR A 95 12.75 4.13 -9.73
CA TYR A 95 13.09 2.76 -10.12
C TYR A 95 13.58 2.73 -11.56
N GLU A 96 14.08 1.60 -11.99
CA GLU A 96 14.54 1.42 -13.36
C GLU A 96 13.38 1.56 -14.35
N GLU A 97 12.21 1.04 -13.98
CA GLU A 97 11.04 0.95 -14.86
C GLU A 97 10.16 2.21 -14.82
N PHE A 98 10.13 2.90 -13.68
CA PHE A 98 9.24 4.03 -13.47
C PHE A 98 9.69 4.85 -12.26
N SER A 99 9.07 6.01 -12.08
CA SER A 99 9.27 6.79 -10.85
C SER A 99 7.93 7.12 -10.19
N VAL A 100 7.95 7.27 -8.88
CA VAL A 100 6.83 7.76 -8.09
C VAL A 100 7.16 9.19 -7.71
N THR A 101 6.41 10.13 -8.25
CA THR A 101 6.68 11.56 -8.06
C THR A 101 5.93 12.14 -6.88
N GLU A 102 4.83 11.52 -6.47
CA GLU A 102 4.03 12.00 -5.37
C GLU A 102 3.16 10.87 -4.81
N CYS A 103 3.01 10.85 -3.49
CA CYS A 103 1.97 10.08 -2.83
C CYS A 103 0.99 11.10 -2.25
N ALA A 104 -0.12 11.30 -2.94
CA ALA A 104 -1.15 12.26 -2.57
C ALA A 104 -2.36 11.53 -1.99
N ASN A 105 -3.27 12.29 -1.41
CA ASN A 105 -4.58 11.78 -0.99
C ASN A 105 -4.53 10.49 -0.20
N VAL A 106 -3.96 10.58 1.00
CA VAL A 106 -3.98 9.45 1.93
C VAL A 106 -5.27 9.50 2.74
N THR A 107 -6.13 8.51 2.56
CA THR A 107 -7.33 8.34 3.37
C THR A 107 -7.29 6.99 4.06
N TYR A 108 -8.03 6.85 5.14
CA TYR A 108 -8.01 5.59 5.89
C TYR A 108 -9.34 5.37 6.61
N ASN A 109 -9.62 4.10 6.87
CA ASN A 109 -10.76 3.69 7.68
C ASN A 109 -10.41 2.38 8.38
N ASP A 110 -11.11 2.11 9.47
CA ASP A 110 -10.92 0.88 10.22
C ASP A 110 -12.16 -0.01 10.11
N GLU A 111 -11.98 -1.31 10.37
CA GLU A 111 -13.08 -2.25 10.42
C GLU A 111 -12.71 -3.46 11.27
N TYR A 112 -13.74 -4.14 11.78
CA TYR A 112 -13.58 -5.42 12.45
C TYR A 112 -14.01 -6.51 11.47
N ILE A 113 -13.12 -7.49 11.23
CA ILE A 113 -13.40 -8.60 10.33
C ILE A 113 -13.87 -9.79 11.13
N ASP A 114 -15.17 -10.01 11.13
CA ASP A 114 -15.82 -11.00 11.96
C ASP A 114 -15.37 -12.44 11.66
N GLU A 115 -15.19 -12.77 10.37
CA GLU A 115 -14.83 -14.11 9.94
C GLU A 115 -13.50 -14.61 10.52
N ILE A 116 -12.59 -13.71 10.80
CA ILE A 116 -11.26 -14.07 11.32
C ILE A 116 -10.97 -13.48 12.69
N ASP A 117 -11.95 -12.81 13.29
CA ASP A 117 -11.82 -12.17 14.59
C ASP A 117 -10.57 -11.29 14.66
N ALA A 118 -10.49 -10.33 13.75
CA ALA A 118 -9.34 -9.45 13.62
C ALA A 118 -9.76 -8.04 13.25
N TYR A 119 -8.85 -7.10 13.47
CA TYR A 119 -9.06 -5.69 13.15
C TYR A 119 -8.25 -5.32 11.92
N ALA A 120 -8.82 -4.51 11.05
CA ALA A 120 -8.16 -4.03 9.86
C ALA A 120 -8.10 -2.51 9.86
N LEU A 121 -6.97 -1.97 9.43
CA LEU A 121 -6.87 -0.56 9.06
C LEU A 121 -6.57 -0.52 7.58
N ASN A 122 -7.49 0.07 6.81
CA ASN A 122 -7.39 0.18 5.37
C ASN A 122 -6.88 1.57 5.01
N LEU A 123 -5.78 1.63 4.29
CA LEU A 123 -5.22 2.87 3.78
C LEU A 123 -5.45 2.94 2.28
N ASN A 124 -5.97 4.07 1.81
CA ASN A 124 -6.15 4.32 0.39
C ASN A 124 -5.15 5.39 -0.02
N LEU A 125 -4.29 5.05 -0.95
CA LEU A 125 -3.16 5.89 -1.36
C LEU A 125 -3.24 6.14 -2.86
N ASP A 126 -3.08 7.41 -3.25
CA ASP A 126 -2.99 7.78 -4.66
C ASP A 126 -1.56 8.16 -4.97
N PHE A 127 -0.98 7.49 -5.93
CA PHE A 127 0.40 7.73 -6.37
C PHE A 127 0.43 8.32 -7.76
N ARG A 128 1.22 9.38 -7.95
CA ARG A 128 1.54 9.87 -9.27
C ARG A 128 2.79 9.19 -9.76
N THR A 129 2.75 8.65 -10.96
CA THR A 129 3.85 7.89 -11.54
C THR A 129 4.21 8.43 -12.91
N GLU A 130 5.49 8.30 -13.26
CA GLU A 130 6.00 8.63 -14.59
C GLU A 130 6.74 7.41 -15.13
N ASP A 131 6.47 7.08 -16.40
CA ASP A 131 7.19 6.04 -17.13
C ASP A 131 8.43 6.61 -17.80
N TYR A 132 9.40 5.78 -17.97
CA TYR A 132 10.58 6.10 -18.75
C TYR A 132 10.48 5.62 -20.18
#